data_a09235653dec3cd79acfb06ead25c377
#
_entry.id   a09235653dec3cd79acfb06ead25c377
#
_cell.length_a   1.000
_cell.length_b   1.000
_cell.length_c   1.000
_cell.angle_alpha   90.00
_cell.angle_beta   90.00
_cell.angle_gamma   90.00
#
_symmetry.space_group_name_H-M   'P 1'
#
loop_
_entity.id
_entity.type
_entity.pdbx_description
1 polymer ?
#
loop_
_entity_poly.entity_id
_entity_poly.type
_entity_poly.pdbx_seq_one_letter_code
_entity_poly.pdbx_strand_id
1 'polypeptide(L)'
;MVISAAANRDPRRFTDPDTFDPARTNARQHITFGRGIHSCPGSPLARAETRIAIERLLDRTAEIRISDELHGPADARRFSYIPTYILRGLIDLNLEFTPNGEAAR
;
A
#
# COMPACT_ATOMS: atom_id res chain seq x y z
N MET A 1 16.72 14.59 -8.89
CA MET A 1 15.84 13.40 -8.66
C MET A 1 14.73 13.81 -7.71
N VAL A 2 13.47 13.48 -8.01
CA VAL A 2 12.32 13.72 -7.13
C VAL A 2 12.05 12.45 -6.32
N ILE A 3 12.07 12.57 -4.98
CA ILE A 3 11.76 11.45 -4.08
C ILE A 3 10.28 11.52 -3.73
N SER A 4 9.44 10.83 -4.49
CA SER A 4 7.98 10.84 -4.32
C SER A 4 7.54 10.43 -2.91
N ALA A 5 8.25 9.48 -2.28
CA ALA A 5 7.94 9.04 -0.92
C ALA A 5 8.13 10.17 0.12
N ALA A 6 9.17 10.98 -0.02
CA ALA A 6 9.40 12.14 0.85
C ALA A 6 8.36 13.25 0.58
N ALA A 7 8.08 13.52 -0.69
CA ALA A 7 7.08 14.52 -1.06
C ALA A 7 5.67 14.16 -0.59
N ASN A 8 5.31 12.87 -0.59
CA ASN A 8 4.02 12.38 -0.09
C ASN A 8 3.94 12.35 1.45
N ARG A 9 5.04 12.63 2.13
CA ARG A 9 5.13 12.78 3.60
C ARG A 9 5.56 14.19 4.02
N ASP A 10 5.44 15.19 3.16
CA ASP A 10 5.74 16.58 3.52
C ASP A 10 4.68 17.12 4.50
N PRO A 11 5.05 17.46 5.76
CA PRO A 11 4.10 17.93 6.76
C PRO A 11 3.49 19.30 6.42
N ARG A 12 4.12 20.04 5.51
CA ARG A 12 3.56 21.30 4.97
C ARG A 12 2.38 21.04 4.05
N ARG A 13 2.24 19.83 3.55
CA ARG A 13 1.17 19.42 2.63
C ARG A 13 0.20 18.43 3.22
N PHE A 14 0.67 17.51 4.05
CA PHE A 14 -0.11 16.44 4.64
C PHE A 14 0.03 16.49 6.17
N THR A 15 -1.04 16.81 6.87
CA THR A 15 -1.05 16.76 8.34
C THR A 15 -0.84 15.32 8.79
N ASP A 16 -0.01 15.10 9.81
CA ASP A 16 0.34 13.76 10.32
C ASP A 16 0.69 12.76 9.20
N PRO A 17 1.73 13.05 8.40
CA PRO A 17 1.97 12.35 7.14
C PRO A 17 2.32 10.87 7.30
N ASP A 18 2.74 10.45 8.48
CA ASP A 18 3.07 9.05 8.78
C ASP A 18 1.85 8.23 9.23
N THR A 19 0.74 8.90 9.52
CA THR A 19 -0.53 8.24 9.84
C THR A 19 -1.24 7.79 8.56
N PHE A 20 -1.60 6.51 8.49
CA PHE A 20 -2.45 5.99 7.42
C PHE A 20 -3.90 6.43 7.65
N ASP A 21 -4.34 7.42 6.89
CA ASP A 21 -5.69 7.97 6.95
C ASP A 21 -6.37 7.91 5.56
N PRO A 22 -7.22 6.91 5.31
CA PRO A 22 -7.94 6.78 4.04
C PRO A 22 -8.99 7.87 3.81
N ALA A 23 -9.44 8.56 4.87
CA ALA A 23 -10.42 9.65 4.80
C ALA A 23 -9.77 11.03 4.62
N ARG A 24 -8.46 11.09 4.51
CA ARG A 24 -7.70 12.34 4.31
C ARG A 24 -8.23 13.13 3.12
N THR A 25 -8.67 14.35 3.34
CA THR A 25 -9.31 15.19 2.31
C THR A 25 -8.42 15.51 1.11
N ASN A 26 -7.10 15.59 1.33
CA ASN A 26 -6.11 15.84 0.29
C ASN A 26 -5.34 14.58 -0.16
N ALA A 27 -5.85 13.38 0.12
CA ALA A 27 -5.21 12.12 -0.27
C ALA A 27 -4.87 12.05 -1.76
N ARG A 28 -5.72 12.59 -2.63
CA ARG A 28 -5.52 12.61 -4.09
C ARG A 28 -4.40 13.54 -4.57
N GLN A 29 -3.81 14.34 -3.68
CA GLN A 29 -2.74 15.28 -4.03
C GLN A 29 -1.35 14.64 -3.99
N HIS A 30 -1.26 13.35 -3.68
CA HIS A 30 -0.02 12.59 -3.75
C HIS A 30 0.59 12.60 -5.16
N ILE A 31 1.90 12.48 -5.25
CA ILE A 31 2.64 12.44 -6.51
C ILE A 31 3.25 11.07 -6.82
N THR A 32 2.65 10.00 -6.31
CA THR A 32 3.12 8.62 -6.54
C THR A 32 3.18 8.28 -8.03
N PHE A 33 2.25 8.81 -8.83
CA PHE A 33 2.20 8.64 -10.28
C PHE A 33 2.81 9.81 -11.06
N GLY A 34 3.62 10.64 -10.42
CA GLY A 34 4.13 11.86 -11.02
C GLY A 34 3.08 12.96 -11.13
N ARG A 35 3.42 14.05 -11.83
CA ARG A 35 2.53 15.18 -12.03
C ARG A 35 2.87 15.93 -13.33
N GLY A 36 1.90 16.68 -13.89
CA GLY A 36 2.06 17.46 -15.10
C GLY A 36 2.14 16.58 -16.35
N ILE A 37 2.89 17.00 -17.35
CA ILE A 37 2.99 16.33 -18.65
C ILE A 37 3.64 14.94 -18.57
N HIS A 38 4.35 14.65 -17.49
CA HIS A 38 4.97 13.35 -17.21
C HIS A 38 4.17 12.50 -16.20
N SER A 39 2.91 12.82 -15.94
CA SER A 39 2.05 11.92 -15.14
C SER A 39 2.00 10.54 -15.78
N CYS A 40 2.06 9.51 -14.93
CA CYS A 40 2.04 8.12 -15.39
C CYS A 40 0.77 7.82 -16.20
N PRO A 41 0.88 7.44 -17.47
CA PRO A 41 -0.29 7.11 -18.30
C PRO A 41 -0.99 5.84 -17.84
N GLY A 42 -0.29 4.93 -17.13
CA GLY A 42 -0.85 3.72 -16.55
C GLY A 42 -1.59 3.91 -15.23
N SER A 43 -1.63 5.15 -14.68
CA SER A 43 -2.27 5.41 -13.38
C SER A 43 -3.75 4.98 -13.30
N PRO A 44 -4.61 5.19 -14.31
CA PRO A 44 -5.99 4.71 -14.27
C PRO A 44 -6.07 3.17 -14.20
N LEU A 45 -5.27 2.48 -14.98
CA LEU A 45 -5.21 1.02 -15.00
C LEU A 45 -4.73 0.47 -13.64
N ALA A 46 -3.59 0.97 -13.14
CA ALA A 46 -3.06 0.55 -11.85
C ALA A 46 -4.05 0.75 -10.69
N ARG A 47 -4.81 1.86 -10.70
CA ARG A 47 -5.86 2.10 -9.70
C ARG A 47 -7.01 1.11 -9.82
N ALA A 48 -7.44 0.78 -11.04
CA ALA A 48 -8.51 -0.19 -11.27
C ALA A 48 -8.08 -1.59 -10.82
N GLU A 49 -6.90 -2.03 -11.22
CA GLU A 49 -6.33 -3.33 -10.84
C GLU A 49 -6.19 -3.46 -9.32
N THR A 50 -5.59 -2.46 -8.66
CA THR A 50 -5.41 -2.47 -7.20
C THR A 50 -6.76 -2.52 -6.48
N ARG A 51 -7.74 -1.72 -6.92
CA ARG A 51 -9.07 -1.72 -6.33
C ARG A 51 -9.73 -3.09 -6.45
N ILE A 52 -9.76 -3.66 -7.65
CA ILE A 52 -10.39 -4.96 -7.91
C ILE A 52 -9.71 -6.06 -7.10
N ALA A 53 -8.36 -6.06 -7.05
CA ALA A 53 -7.61 -7.07 -6.30
C ALA A 53 -7.93 -7.00 -4.80
N ILE A 54 -7.93 -5.79 -4.22
CA ILE A 54 -8.24 -5.61 -2.80
C ILE A 54 -9.72 -5.94 -2.51
N GLU A 55 -10.66 -5.47 -3.33
CA GLU A 55 -12.08 -5.82 -3.18
C GLU A 55 -12.27 -7.33 -3.18
N ARG A 56 -11.67 -8.05 -4.13
CA ARG A 56 -11.77 -9.52 -4.20
C ARG A 56 -11.11 -10.24 -3.03
N LEU A 57 -10.01 -9.70 -2.53
CA LEU A 57 -9.37 -10.26 -1.34
C LEU A 57 -10.28 -10.09 -0.11
N LEU A 58 -10.80 -8.88 0.11
CA LEU A 58 -11.68 -8.58 1.24
C LEU A 58 -13.02 -9.33 1.17
N ASP A 59 -13.60 -9.49 -0.02
CA ASP A 59 -14.83 -10.26 -0.23
C ASP A 59 -14.69 -11.75 0.17
N ARG A 60 -13.47 -12.29 0.11
CA ARG A 60 -13.20 -13.71 0.34
C ARG A 60 -12.61 -14.02 1.70
N THR A 61 -12.24 -13.00 2.47
CA THR A 61 -11.56 -13.17 3.75
C THR A 61 -12.30 -12.48 4.88
N ALA A 62 -12.49 -13.23 5.99
CA ALA A 62 -13.04 -12.68 7.22
C ALA A 62 -11.98 -11.91 8.02
N GLU A 63 -10.73 -12.37 7.94
CA GLU A 63 -9.60 -11.77 8.65
C GLU A 63 -8.34 -11.87 7.79
N ILE A 64 -7.53 -10.83 7.84
CA ILE A 64 -6.21 -10.79 7.22
C ILE A 64 -5.24 -10.21 8.25
N ARG A 65 -4.12 -10.90 8.48
CA ARG A 65 -3.06 -10.42 9.36
C ARG A 65 -1.68 -10.74 8.78
N ILE A 66 -0.69 -9.98 9.20
CA ILE A 66 0.71 -10.25 8.86
C ILE A 66 1.17 -11.41 9.72
N SER A 67 1.85 -12.40 9.11
CA SER A 67 2.36 -13.57 9.83
C SER A 67 3.40 -13.15 10.88
N ASP A 68 3.11 -13.48 12.14
CA ASP A 68 4.03 -13.25 13.26
C ASP A 68 5.27 -14.14 13.16
N GLU A 69 5.10 -15.36 12.64
CA GLU A 69 6.19 -16.32 12.47
C GLU A 69 7.25 -15.79 11.50
N LEU A 70 6.84 -15.22 10.38
CA LEU A 70 7.74 -14.80 9.31
C LEU A 70 8.18 -13.35 9.41
N HIS A 71 7.38 -12.48 10.02
CA HIS A 71 7.68 -11.06 10.11
C HIS A 71 7.93 -10.54 11.53
N GLY A 72 7.81 -11.38 12.56
CA GLY A 72 7.90 -10.96 13.97
C GLY A 72 6.60 -10.34 14.50
N PRO A 73 6.50 -10.09 15.81
CA PRO A 73 5.30 -9.57 16.45
C PRO A 73 4.98 -8.13 16.00
N ALA A 74 3.76 -7.68 16.25
CA ALA A 74 3.23 -6.41 15.73
C ALA A 74 4.06 -5.18 16.12
N ASP A 75 4.71 -5.19 17.28
CA ASP A 75 5.56 -4.13 17.81
C ASP A 75 7.02 -4.21 17.32
N ALA A 76 7.42 -5.31 16.68
CA ALA A 76 8.78 -5.55 16.22
C ALA A 76 8.84 -6.21 14.82
N ARG A 77 7.98 -5.77 13.90
CA ARG A 77 7.93 -6.27 12.52
C ARG A 77 9.25 -6.08 11.77
N ARG A 78 9.65 -7.10 11.04
CA ARG A 78 10.82 -7.10 10.17
C ARG A 78 10.39 -7.38 8.73
N PHE A 79 10.85 -6.52 7.82
CA PHE A 79 10.56 -6.66 6.39
C PHE A 79 11.85 -6.57 5.59
N SER A 80 11.96 -7.42 4.57
CA SER A 80 13.03 -7.38 3.60
C SER A 80 12.60 -6.54 2.39
N TYR A 81 13.48 -5.66 1.94
CA TYR A 81 13.20 -4.76 0.83
C TYR A 81 14.08 -5.09 -0.37
N ILE A 82 13.53 -4.87 -1.56
CA ILE A 82 14.29 -4.98 -2.82
C ILE A 82 15.47 -4.00 -2.75
N PRO A 83 16.72 -4.46 -3.01
CA PRO A 83 17.91 -3.62 -2.89
C PRO A 83 18.04 -2.64 -4.07
N THR A 84 17.12 -1.66 -4.12
CA THR A 84 17.12 -0.59 -5.11
C THR A 84 16.88 0.76 -4.45
N TYR A 85 17.51 1.81 -4.99
CA TYR A 85 17.32 3.18 -4.52
C TYR A 85 16.16 3.92 -5.21
N ILE A 86 15.56 3.31 -6.25
CA ILE A 86 14.48 3.92 -7.03
C ILE A 86 13.11 3.58 -6.44
N LEU A 87 12.91 2.32 -6.07
CA LEU A 87 11.65 1.79 -5.59
C LEU A 87 11.82 1.17 -4.20
N ARG A 88 10.91 1.47 -3.29
CA ARG A 88 10.82 0.79 -2.01
C ARG A 88 9.74 -0.29 -2.09
N GLY A 89 10.11 -1.45 -2.59
CA GLY A 89 9.25 -2.62 -2.64
C GLY A 89 9.65 -3.66 -1.61
N LEU A 90 8.69 -4.39 -1.05
CA LEU A 90 8.96 -5.57 -0.24
C LEU A 90 9.42 -6.72 -1.15
N ILE A 91 10.33 -7.56 -0.68
CA ILE A 91 10.67 -8.82 -1.34
C ILE A 91 9.51 -9.79 -1.17
N ASP A 92 8.96 -9.84 0.05
CA ASP A 92 7.83 -10.68 0.42
C ASP A 92 6.94 -9.97 1.45
N LEU A 93 5.68 -10.36 1.49
CA LEU A 93 4.73 -10.04 2.53
C LEU A 93 3.88 -11.27 2.80
N ASN A 94 4.19 -11.98 3.88
CA ASN A 94 3.48 -13.19 4.25
C ASN A 94 2.26 -12.84 5.09
N LEU A 95 1.10 -13.17 4.56
CA LEU A 95 -0.19 -12.93 5.18
C LEU A 95 -0.84 -14.25 5.60
N GLU A 96 -1.47 -14.21 6.74
CA GLU A 96 -2.40 -15.24 7.20
C GLU A 96 -3.81 -14.70 7.04
N PHE A 97 -4.72 -15.53 6.53
CA PHE A 97 -6.10 -15.11 6.37
C PHE A 97 -7.08 -16.26 6.64
N THR A 98 -8.22 -15.89 7.18
CA THR A 98 -9.35 -16.78 7.37
C THR A 98 -10.35 -16.54 6.24
N PRO A 99 -10.69 -17.54 5.42
CA PRO A 99 -11.70 -17.40 4.38
C PRO A 99 -13.07 -17.08 4.97
N ASN A 100 -13.90 -16.33 4.25
CA ASN A 100 -15.32 -16.23 4.55
C ASN A 100 -16.00 -17.57 4.32
N GLY A 101 -16.92 -17.97 5.21
CA GLY A 101 -17.60 -19.28 5.15
C GLY A 101 -18.43 -19.53 3.87
N GLU A 102 -18.64 -18.53 3.04
CA GLU A 102 -19.34 -18.64 1.74
C GLU A 102 -18.41 -18.88 0.53
N ALA A 103 -17.09 -18.82 0.71
CA ALA A 103 -16.12 -18.94 -0.40
C ALA A 103 -15.82 -20.38 -0.84
N ALA A 104 -16.58 -21.37 -0.34
CA ALA A 104 -16.45 -22.80 -0.69
C ALA A 104 -17.53 -23.29 -1.66
N ARG A 105 -17.97 -22.42 -2.62
CA ARG A 105 -18.85 -22.86 -3.72
C ARG A 105 -18.33 -22.42 -5.07
#